data_057b88d1cf14175329b2c1ebe6aafeeb
#
_entry.id   057b88d1cf14175329b2c1ebe6aafeeb
#
_cell.length_a   1.000
_cell.length_b   1.000
_cell.length_c   1.000
_cell.angle_alpha   90.00
_cell.angle_beta   90.00
_cell.angle_gamma   90.00
#
_symmetry.space_group_name_H-M   'P 1'
#
loop_
_entity.id
_entity.type
_entity.pdbx_description
1 polymer ?
#
loop_
_entity_poly.entity_id
_entity_poly.type
_entity_poly.pdbx_seq_one_letter_code
_entity_poly.pdbx_strand_id
1 'polypeptide(L)'
;IQGDVAKAMDRAYDKGIPVIVFDRRTSSNKYTAYIGAENEEMGRNIAKFLSSQISGSGRILEICGLQSSSPAQSRQKGFDHEAALHPNMDIVGHLMADWTQERAYHLMDSLLSGPHAEFDYVFAHNDRMAKGAIEAARKHHLDLDKIKFLGIDAVALEGGGLQMVRDGELLASYIYPTRGDKVMELALDILEKRKFKRENLLSSALVTTDNANVLLMQDEEMKRQSDNLISLSRRVETTTNAFDTQRSYLFILLILVALLILVCALALKAYLAKKRYNA
;
A
#
# COMPACT_ATOMS: atom_id res chain seq x y z
N ILE A 1 -0.91 -6.28 21.95
CA ILE A 1 -0.24 -5.34 21.01
C ILE A 1 -1.10 -4.09 20.75
N GLN A 2 -2.41 -4.21 20.47
CA GLN A 2 -3.26 -3.02 20.25
C GLN A 2 -3.33 -2.07 21.45
N GLY A 3 -3.42 -2.60 22.68
CA GLY A 3 -3.49 -1.79 23.90
C GLY A 3 -2.22 -0.98 24.19
N ASP A 4 -1.05 -1.51 23.86
CA ASP A 4 0.22 -0.81 24.09
C ASP A 4 0.48 0.27 23.06
N VAL A 5 0.08 0.03 21.80
CA VAL A 5 0.12 1.05 20.75
C VAL A 5 -0.84 2.21 21.10
N ALA A 6 -2.07 1.91 21.53
CA ALA A 6 -3.04 2.92 21.94
C ALA A 6 -2.49 3.81 23.07
N LYS A 7 -1.90 3.21 24.12
CA LYS A 7 -1.27 3.97 25.23
C LYS A 7 -0.11 4.87 24.77
N ALA A 8 0.70 4.39 23.80
CA ALA A 8 1.78 5.21 23.25
C ALA A 8 1.25 6.39 22.46
N MET A 9 0.21 6.17 21.65
CA MET A 9 -0.50 7.22 20.91
C MET A 9 -1.08 8.27 21.87
N ASP A 10 -1.77 7.83 22.93
CA ASP A 10 -2.36 8.71 23.92
C ASP A 10 -1.31 9.64 24.55
N ARG A 11 -0.16 9.08 24.94
CA ARG A 11 0.94 9.88 25.50
C ARG A 11 1.51 10.91 24.52
N ALA A 12 1.58 10.57 23.23
CA ALA A 12 2.06 11.51 22.20
C ALA A 12 1.03 12.63 22.00
N TYR A 13 -0.26 12.26 21.86
CA TYR A 13 -1.35 13.21 21.65
C TYR A 13 -1.50 14.18 22.83
N ASP A 14 -1.44 13.67 24.07
CA ASP A 14 -1.55 14.48 25.29
C ASP A 14 -0.38 15.46 25.46
N LYS A 15 0.76 15.20 24.82
CA LYS A 15 1.90 16.14 24.73
C LYS A 15 1.78 17.13 23.57
N GLY A 16 0.68 17.15 22.85
CA GLY A 16 0.47 18.02 21.69
C GLY A 16 1.21 17.59 20.41
N ILE A 17 1.72 16.37 20.36
CA ILE A 17 2.37 15.82 19.16
C ILE A 17 1.27 15.33 18.21
N PRO A 18 1.22 15.78 16.94
CA PRO A 18 0.27 15.28 15.98
C PRO A 18 0.42 13.77 15.76
N VAL A 19 -0.69 13.04 15.81
CA VAL A 19 -0.73 11.60 15.63
C VAL A 19 -1.60 11.27 14.42
N ILE A 20 -1.02 10.63 13.40
CA ILE A 20 -1.74 10.09 12.25
C ILE A 20 -1.86 8.57 12.45
N VAL A 21 -3.08 8.08 12.47
CA VAL A 21 -3.37 6.64 12.45
C VAL A 21 -3.53 6.22 11.01
N PHE A 22 -2.73 5.25 10.59
CA PHE A 22 -2.74 4.75 9.22
C PHE A 22 -3.10 3.27 9.19
N ASP A 23 -3.95 2.90 8.24
CA ASP A 23 -4.38 1.52 7.97
C ASP A 23 -5.20 0.93 9.13
N ARG A 24 -4.57 0.52 10.20
CA ARG A 24 -5.22 -0.17 11.34
C ARG A 24 -5.62 0.80 12.43
N ARG A 25 -6.88 0.79 12.81
CA ARG A 25 -7.37 1.53 13.98
C ARG A 25 -6.90 0.88 15.26
N THR A 26 -6.76 1.69 16.28
CA THR A 26 -6.54 1.24 17.66
C THR A 26 -7.81 1.46 18.49
N SER A 27 -7.80 1.03 19.76
CA SER A 27 -8.88 1.31 20.71
C SER A 27 -8.93 2.78 21.19
N SER A 28 -7.89 3.57 20.84
CA SER A 28 -7.82 4.99 21.22
C SER A 28 -8.51 5.90 20.21
N ASN A 29 -9.16 6.94 20.72
CA ASN A 29 -9.71 8.05 19.92
C ASN A 29 -8.81 9.30 19.95
N LYS A 30 -7.62 9.22 20.60
CA LYS A 30 -6.66 10.32 20.68
C LYS A 30 -5.72 10.30 19.48
N TYR A 31 -6.19 10.86 18.36
CA TYR A 31 -5.39 11.06 17.15
C TYR A 31 -5.83 12.34 16.44
N THR A 32 -4.88 12.91 15.70
CA THR A 32 -5.10 14.12 14.91
C THR A 32 -5.86 13.80 13.64
N ALA A 33 -5.47 12.72 12.94
CA ALA A 33 -6.16 12.25 11.76
C ALA A 33 -6.02 10.73 11.59
N TYR A 34 -6.99 10.15 10.90
CA TYR A 34 -6.97 8.78 10.42
C TYR A 34 -6.99 8.78 8.90
N ILE A 35 -6.25 7.84 8.30
CA ILE A 35 -6.30 7.55 6.88
C ILE A 35 -6.22 6.03 6.66
N GLY A 36 -7.13 5.46 5.89
CA GLY A 36 -7.18 4.02 5.63
C GLY A 36 -8.37 3.61 4.80
N ALA A 37 -8.44 2.32 4.48
CA ALA A 37 -9.50 1.75 3.65
C ALA A 37 -10.83 1.57 4.41
N GLU A 38 -11.94 1.58 3.66
CA GLU A 38 -13.28 1.27 4.17
C GLU A 38 -13.50 -0.25 4.22
N ASN A 39 -12.84 -0.91 5.18
CA ASN A 39 -12.84 -2.37 5.27
C ASN A 39 -14.23 -3.00 5.44
N GLU A 40 -15.15 -2.35 6.14
CA GLU A 40 -16.53 -2.85 6.30
C GLU A 40 -17.27 -2.84 4.95
N GLU A 41 -17.05 -1.79 4.15
CA GLU A 41 -17.63 -1.70 2.81
C GLU A 41 -17.01 -2.72 1.84
N MET A 42 -15.71 -3.01 1.95
CA MET A 42 -15.09 -4.07 1.16
C MET A 42 -15.75 -5.42 1.42
N GLY A 43 -15.91 -5.82 2.69
CA GLY A 43 -16.62 -7.04 3.04
C GLY A 43 -18.04 -7.06 2.51
N ARG A 44 -18.79 -5.97 2.69
CA ARG A 44 -20.16 -5.82 2.16
C ARG A 44 -20.20 -5.98 0.63
N ASN A 45 -19.30 -5.35 -0.09
CA ASN A 45 -19.30 -5.37 -1.56
C ASN A 45 -18.89 -6.76 -2.10
N ILE A 46 -17.99 -7.48 -1.43
CA ILE A 46 -17.69 -8.89 -1.74
C ILE A 46 -18.94 -9.75 -1.56
N ALA A 47 -19.68 -9.61 -0.46
CA ALA A 47 -20.92 -10.36 -0.23
C ALA A 47 -21.98 -10.03 -1.28
N LYS A 48 -22.19 -8.75 -1.64
CA LYS A 48 -23.10 -8.34 -2.72
C LYS A 48 -22.73 -8.95 -4.06
N PHE A 49 -21.45 -8.90 -4.40
CA PHE A 49 -20.96 -9.52 -5.63
C PHE A 49 -21.23 -11.03 -5.60
N LEU A 50 -20.86 -11.71 -4.51
CA LEU A 50 -21.02 -13.14 -4.37
C LEU A 50 -22.50 -13.55 -4.45
N SER A 51 -23.41 -12.82 -3.81
CA SER A 51 -24.86 -13.09 -3.88
C SER A 51 -25.40 -13.05 -5.31
N SER A 52 -24.81 -12.21 -6.18
CA SER A 52 -25.18 -12.12 -7.60
C SER A 52 -24.62 -13.27 -8.45
N GLN A 53 -23.59 -13.98 -7.96
CA GLN A 53 -22.96 -15.11 -8.65
C GLN A 53 -23.62 -16.46 -8.25
N ILE A 54 -24.27 -16.52 -7.10
CA ILE A 54 -24.89 -17.74 -6.58
C ILE A 54 -26.21 -18.02 -7.30
N SER A 55 -26.26 -19.15 -7.99
CA SER A 55 -27.49 -19.71 -8.59
C SER A 55 -28.09 -20.72 -7.63
N GLY A 56 -29.19 -20.40 -6.97
CA GLY A 56 -29.79 -21.23 -5.92
C GLY A 56 -29.25 -20.88 -4.53
N SER A 57 -28.64 -21.83 -3.83
CA SER A 57 -27.98 -21.62 -2.53
C SER A 57 -26.49 -21.86 -2.63
N GLY A 58 -25.68 -21.06 -1.89
CA GLY A 58 -24.23 -21.18 -1.82
C GLY A 58 -23.75 -21.23 -0.38
N ARG A 59 -22.90 -22.21 -0.08
CA ARG A 59 -22.28 -22.40 1.23
C ARG A 59 -20.90 -21.75 1.21
N ILE A 60 -20.66 -20.86 2.16
CA ILE A 60 -19.48 -20.01 2.16
C ILE A 60 -18.62 -20.33 3.39
N LEU A 61 -17.35 -20.63 3.15
CA LEU A 61 -16.31 -20.69 4.18
C LEU A 61 -15.57 -19.35 4.20
N GLU A 62 -15.50 -18.67 5.35
CA GLU A 62 -14.78 -17.42 5.50
C GLU A 62 -13.42 -17.65 6.16
N ILE A 63 -12.34 -17.15 5.56
CA ILE A 63 -10.99 -17.17 6.14
C ILE A 63 -10.63 -15.75 6.57
N CYS A 64 -10.81 -15.49 7.86
CA CYS A 64 -10.61 -14.18 8.48
C CYS A 64 -9.13 -13.90 8.70
N GLY A 65 -8.76 -12.60 8.65
CA GLY A 65 -7.46 -12.15 9.09
C GLY A 65 -7.28 -12.25 10.61
N LEU A 66 -6.20 -11.64 11.12
CA LEU A 66 -5.91 -11.64 12.56
C LEU A 66 -7.09 -11.03 13.34
N GLN A 67 -7.71 -11.80 14.22
CA GLN A 67 -8.92 -11.46 14.96
C GLN A 67 -8.79 -10.14 15.75
N SER A 68 -7.60 -9.81 16.26
CA SER A 68 -7.35 -8.57 17.00
C SER A 68 -7.18 -7.34 16.10
N SER A 69 -7.19 -7.48 14.78
CA SER A 69 -6.99 -6.35 13.86
C SER A 69 -8.30 -5.74 13.39
N SER A 70 -8.36 -4.41 13.37
CA SER A 70 -9.56 -3.69 12.93
C SER A 70 -9.96 -3.98 11.47
N PRO A 71 -9.04 -4.16 10.49
CA PRO A 71 -9.44 -4.57 9.14
C PRO A 71 -10.16 -5.92 9.10
N ALA A 72 -9.67 -6.95 9.84
CA ALA A 72 -10.32 -8.25 9.87
C ALA A 72 -11.74 -8.18 10.46
N GLN A 73 -11.86 -7.51 11.61
CA GLN A 73 -13.18 -7.34 12.25
C GLN A 73 -14.16 -6.58 11.35
N SER A 74 -13.69 -5.54 10.67
CA SER A 74 -14.55 -4.73 9.80
C SER A 74 -14.94 -5.49 8.52
N ARG A 75 -14.02 -6.24 7.89
CA ARG A 75 -14.32 -7.06 6.71
C ARG A 75 -15.34 -8.13 7.04
N GLN A 76 -15.12 -8.88 8.13
CA GLN A 76 -16.06 -9.88 8.61
C GLN A 76 -17.43 -9.26 8.90
N LYS A 77 -17.49 -8.19 9.69
CA LYS A 77 -18.75 -7.50 10.01
C LYS A 77 -19.51 -7.09 8.75
N GLY A 78 -18.81 -6.52 7.76
CA GLY A 78 -19.43 -6.10 6.50
C GLY A 78 -19.95 -7.25 5.69
N PHE A 79 -19.17 -8.32 5.59
CA PHE A 79 -19.53 -9.55 4.87
C PHE A 79 -20.73 -10.25 5.52
N ASP A 80 -20.65 -10.56 6.81
CA ASP A 80 -21.70 -11.26 7.57
C ASP A 80 -23.03 -10.48 7.55
N HIS A 81 -22.96 -9.15 7.76
CA HIS A 81 -24.15 -8.31 7.72
C HIS A 81 -24.83 -8.33 6.36
N GLU A 82 -24.08 -8.25 5.27
CA GLU A 82 -24.65 -8.27 3.92
C GLU A 82 -25.14 -9.66 3.56
N ALA A 83 -24.37 -10.73 3.89
CA ALA A 83 -24.76 -12.11 3.64
C ALA A 83 -26.10 -12.45 4.30
N ALA A 84 -26.34 -11.96 5.53
CA ALA A 84 -27.60 -12.16 6.22
C ALA A 84 -28.83 -11.55 5.51
N LEU A 85 -28.64 -10.61 4.58
CA LEU A 85 -29.71 -10.04 3.75
C LEU A 85 -30.04 -10.91 2.52
N HIS A 86 -29.24 -11.93 2.25
CA HIS A 86 -29.37 -12.80 1.09
C HIS A 86 -29.66 -14.24 1.52
N PRO A 87 -30.92 -14.71 1.44
CA PRO A 87 -31.31 -16.07 1.89
C PRO A 87 -30.62 -17.21 1.15
N ASN A 88 -29.99 -16.91 0.01
CA ASN A 88 -29.23 -17.87 -0.79
C ASN A 88 -27.76 -18.02 -0.35
N MET A 89 -27.32 -17.26 0.66
CA MET A 89 -25.96 -17.31 1.21
C MET A 89 -25.99 -17.98 2.59
N ASP A 90 -25.22 -19.05 2.76
CA ASP A 90 -25.07 -19.77 4.02
C ASP A 90 -23.58 -19.77 4.44
N ILE A 91 -23.23 -19.05 5.51
CA ILE A 91 -21.87 -19.05 6.05
C ILE A 91 -21.70 -20.27 6.94
N VAL A 92 -21.04 -21.30 6.41
CA VAL A 92 -20.87 -22.61 7.09
C VAL A 92 -19.71 -22.64 8.08
N GLY A 93 -18.86 -21.62 8.10
CA GLY A 93 -17.76 -21.53 9.08
C GLY A 93 -16.82 -20.36 8.88
N HIS A 94 -16.04 -20.10 9.95
CA HIS A 94 -15.01 -19.08 9.96
C HIS A 94 -13.67 -19.70 10.39
N LEU A 95 -12.62 -19.51 9.60
CA LEU A 95 -11.25 -19.89 9.96
C LEU A 95 -10.46 -18.63 10.35
N MET A 96 -9.98 -18.57 11.58
CA MET A 96 -9.21 -17.42 12.07
C MET A 96 -7.73 -17.57 11.74
N ALA A 97 -7.27 -16.88 10.69
CA ALA A 97 -5.88 -16.84 10.26
C ALA A 97 -5.15 -15.58 10.81
N ASP A 98 -4.00 -15.26 10.21
CA ASP A 98 -3.11 -14.18 10.67
C ASP A 98 -2.56 -13.33 9.53
N TRP A 99 -3.25 -13.29 8.39
CA TRP A 99 -2.88 -12.63 7.14
C TRP A 99 -1.85 -13.40 6.29
N THR A 100 -1.33 -14.53 6.76
CA THR A 100 -0.31 -15.29 6.03
C THR A 100 -0.91 -16.41 5.20
N GLN A 101 -0.26 -16.71 4.07
CA GLN A 101 -0.58 -17.83 3.20
C GLN A 101 -0.41 -19.16 3.96
N GLU A 102 0.68 -19.29 4.69
CA GLU A 102 1.03 -20.50 5.45
C GLU A 102 -0.04 -20.85 6.49
N ARG A 103 -0.48 -19.86 7.29
CA ARG A 103 -1.51 -20.10 8.30
C ARG A 103 -2.84 -20.51 7.67
N ALA A 104 -3.25 -19.86 6.59
CA ALA A 104 -4.47 -20.18 5.87
C ALA A 104 -4.39 -21.59 5.25
N TYR A 105 -3.24 -21.95 4.68
CA TYR A 105 -2.98 -23.31 4.19
C TYR A 105 -3.16 -24.34 5.29
N HIS A 106 -2.53 -24.18 6.44
CA HIS A 106 -2.61 -25.15 7.54
C HIS A 106 -4.03 -25.27 8.13
N LEU A 107 -4.75 -24.17 8.25
CA LEU A 107 -6.13 -24.18 8.72
C LEU A 107 -7.04 -24.94 7.75
N MET A 108 -6.90 -24.66 6.45
CA MET A 108 -7.66 -25.31 5.40
C MET A 108 -7.28 -26.81 5.28
N ASP A 109 -6.00 -27.13 5.34
CA ASP A 109 -5.50 -28.52 5.33
C ASP A 109 -6.04 -29.32 6.52
N SER A 110 -6.04 -28.73 7.71
CA SER A 110 -6.62 -29.34 8.90
C SER A 110 -8.14 -29.55 8.78
N LEU A 111 -8.87 -28.55 8.24
CA LEU A 111 -10.29 -28.64 8.00
C LEU A 111 -10.60 -29.81 7.05
N LEU A 112 -9.90 -29.89 5.92
CA LEU A 112 -10.12 -30.90 4.89
C LEU A 112 -9.67 -32.30 5.30
N SER A 113 -8.82 -32.44 6.30
CA SER A 113 -8.37 -33.73 6.85
C SER A 113 -9.37 -34.39 7.79
N GLY A 114 -10.41 -33.64 8.23
CA GLY A 114 -11.43 -34.11 9.16
C GLY A 114 -12.86 -33.98 8.60
N PRO A 115 -13.86 -34.35 9.40
CA PRO A 115 -15.25 -34.08 9.05
C PRO A 115 -15.48 -32.58 9.02
N HIS A 116 -15.98 -32.04 7.91
CA HIS A 116 -16.27 -30.63 7.71
C HIS A 116 -17.60 -30.43 6.99
N ALA A 117 -18.19 -29.26 7.14
CA ALA A 117 -19.31 -28.86 6.30
C ALA A 117 -18.81 -28.67 4.86
N GLU A 118 -19.61 -29.09 3.90
CA GLU A 118 -19.35 -28.82 2.50
C GLU A 118 -19.47 -27.29 2.25
N PHE A 119 -18.66 -26.77 1.35
CA PHE A 119 -18.69 -25.39 0.93
C PHE A 119 -18.49 -25.28 -0.59
N ASP A 120 -19.06 -24.24 -1.15
CA ASP A 120 -19.05 -23.96 -2.59
C ASP A 120 -18.16 -22.72 -2.88
N TYR A 121 -18.00 -21.87 -1.87
CA TYR A 121 -17.25 -20.61 -1.96
C TYR A 121 -16.34 -20.46 -0.76
N VAL A 122 -15.16 -19.86 -1.00
CA VAL A 122 -14.20 -19.49 0.04
C VAL A 122 -13.91 -18.00 -0.08
N PHE A 123 -14.31 -17.22 0.91
CA PHE A 123 -13.92 -15.82 1.01
C PHE A 123 -12.76 -15.67 1.99
N ALA A 124 -11.59 -15.29 1.51
CA ALA A 124 -10.44 -14.99 2.34
C ALA A 124 -10.24 -13.47 2.44
N HIS A 125 -9.92 -12.99 3.64
CA HIS A 125 -9.73 -11.57 3.89
C HIS A 125 -8.50 -10.95 3.20
N ASN A 126 -7.62 -11.78 2.59
CA ASN A 126 -6.67 -11.32 1.59
C ASN A 126 -6.31 -12.41 0.57
N ASP A 127 -5.70 -12.02 -0.54
CA ASP A 127 -5.35 -12.92 -1.65
C ASP A 127 -4.30 -13.96 -1.26
N ARG A 128 -3.39 -13.63 -0.34
CA ARG A 128 -2.38 -14.59 0.16
C ARG A 128 -3.05 -15.73 0.92
N MET A 129 -4.02 -15.44 1.76
CA MET A 129 -4.77 -16.47 2.47
C MET A 129 -5.64 -17.28 1.50
N ALA A 130 -6.26 -16.65 0.49
CA ALA A 130 -6.96 -17.37 -0.57
C ALA A 130 -6.02 -18.33 -1.30
N LYS A 131 -4.80 -17.90 -1.63
CA LYS A 131 -3.78 -18.75 -2.26
C LYS A 131 -3.42 -19.96 -1.39
N GLY A 132 -3.22 -19.76 -0.09
CA GLY A 132 -2.96 -20.86 0.85
C GLY A 132 -4.12 -21.85 0.91
N ALA A 133 -5.36 -21.37 0.92
CA ALA A 133 -6.55 -22.23 0.87
C ALA A 133 -6.67 -23.03 -0.45
N ILE A 134 -6.37 -22.39 -1.59
CA ILE A 134 -6.32 -23.05 -2.90
C ILE A 134 -5.25 -24.16 -2.91
N GLU A 135 -4.07 -23.91 -2.36
CA GLU A 135 -3.00 -24.90 -2.28
C GLU A 135 -3.41 -26.12 -1.42
N ALA A 136 -4.07 -25.89 -0.28
CA ALA A 136 -4.61 -26.97 0.55
C ALA A 136 -5.71 -27.74 -0.19
N ALA A 137 -6.63 -27.07 -0.87
CA ALA A 137 -7.68 -27.69 -1.66
C ALA A 137 -7.11 -28.57 -2.79
N ARG A 138 -6.06 -28.10 -3.48
CA ARG A 138 -5.34 -28.90 -4.49
C ARG A 138 -4.69 -30.14 -3.88
N LYS A 139 -4.07 -30.03 -2.72
CA LYS A 139 -3.48 -31.18 -1.99
C LYS A 139 -4.52 -32.25 -1.67
N HIS A 140 -5.73 -31.85 -1.32
CA HIS A 140 -6.85 -32.77 -1.02
C HIS A 140 -7.68 -33.16 -2.25
N HIS A 141 -7.19 -32.84 -3.46
CA HIS A 141 -7.82 -33.16 -4.73
C HIS A 141 -9.25 -32.65 -4.90
N LEU A 142 -9.57 -31.51 -4.28
CA LEU A 142 -10.87 -30.88 -4.48
C LEU A 142 -11.01 -30.34 -5.91
N ASP A 143 -12.22 -30.40 -6.42
CA ASP A 143 -12.58 -29.89 -7.74
C ASP A 143 -12.67 -28.33 -7.69
N LEU A 144 -11.59 -27.65 -8.11
CA LEU A 144 -11.52 -26.21 -8.10
C LEU A 144 -12.42 -25.54 -9.15
N ASP A 145 -12.97 -26.31 -10.10
CA ASP A 145 -13.97 -25.76 -11.01
C ASP A 145 -15.31 -25.57 -10.30
N LYS A 146 -15.57 -26.32 -9.24
CA LYS A 146 -16.79 -26.24 -8.43
C LYS A 146 -16.67 -25.30 -7.25
N ILE A 147 -15.46 -25.15 -6.67
CA ILE A 147 -15.23 -24.29 -5.52
C ILE A 147 -14.63 -22.98 -6.01
N LYS A 148 -15.25 -21.87 -5.68
CA LYS A 148 -14.78 -20.53 -6.07
C LYS A 148 -14.16 -19.78 -4.90
N PHE A 149 -13.02 -19.16 -5.15
CA PHE A 149 -12.26 -18.42 -4.14
C PHE A 149 -12.35 -16.92 -4.41
N LEU A 150 -12.46 -16.14 -3.34
CA LEU A 150 -12.46 -14.68 -3.37
C LEU A 150 -11.41 -14.15 -2.39
N GLY A 151 -10.83 -13.00 -2.72
CA GLY A 151 -9.80 -12.36 -1.90
C GLY A 151 -9.99 -10.86 -1.75
N ILE A 152 -9.03 -10.24 -1.09
CA ILE A 152 -8.83 -8.78 -1.02
C ILE A 152 -7.34 -8.55 -1.11
N ASP A 153 -6.91 -7.46 -1.66
CA ASP A 153 -5.64 -6.80 -1.90
C ASP A 153 -5.45 -6.49 -3.39
N ALA A 154 -5.76 -7.43 -4.28
CA ALA A 154 -5.64 -7.32 -5.74
C ALA A 154 -4.28 -6.70 -6.16
N VAL A 155 -3.18 -7.20 -5.58
CA VAL A 155 -1.85 -6.67 -5.85
C VAL A 155 -1.41 -7.04 -7.26
N ALA A 156 -0.87 -6.05 -8.00
CA ALA A 156 -0.37 -6.22 -9.36
C ALA A 156 1.11 -6.70 -9.37
N LEU A 157 1.39 -7.79 -8.67
CA LEU A 157 2.70 -8.45 -8.67
C LEU A 157 2.56 -9.85 -9.28
N GLU A 158 3.68 -10.46 -9.65
CA GLU A 158 3.72 -11.83 -10.12
C GLU A 158 3.11 -12.78 -9.07
N GLY A 159 2.11 -13.56 -9.48
CA GLY A 159 1.33 -14.41 -8.58
C GLY A 159 0.48 -13.64 -7.55
N GLY A 160 0.26 -12.34 -7.74
CA GLY A 160 -0.61 -11.51 -6.91
C GLY A 160 -2.07 -11.58 -7.33
N GLY A 161 -2.95 -11.00 -6.50
CA GLY A 161 -4.40 -11.14 -6.65
C GLY A 161 -4.96 -10.70 -8.00
N LEU A 162 -4.42 -9.64 -8.62
CA LEU A 162 -4.83 -9.23 -9.97
C LEU A 162 -4.58 -10.33 -11.02
N GLN A 163 -3.42 -10.98 -10.95
CA GLN A 163 -3.12 -12.10 -11.86
C GLN A 163 -3.97 -13.32 -11.53
N MET A 164 -4.17 -13.63 -10.25
CA MET A 164 -5.01 -14.75 -9.83
C MET A 164 -6.45 -14.58 -10.33
N VAL A 165 -7.01 -13.37 -10.33
CA VAL A 165 -8.33 -13.10 -10.90
C VAL A 165 -8.32 -13.23 -12.42
N ARG A 166 -7.32 -12.65 -13.10
CA ARG A 166 -7.16 -12.79 -14.56
C ARG A 166 -7.10 -14.26 -15.00
N ASP A 167 -6.36 -15.06 -14.25
CA ASP A 167 -6.10 -16.47 -14.60
C ASP A 167 -7.21 -17.41 -14.10
N GLY A 168 -8.26 -16.86 -13.44
CA GLY A 168 -9.43 -17.61 -12.96
C GLY A 168 -9.19 -18.40 -11.67
N GLU A 169 -8.05 -18.23 -10.99
CA GLU A 169 -7.80 -18.82 -9.67
C GLU A 169 -8.65 -18.17 -8.59
N LEU A 170 -8.93 -16.86 -8.72
CA LEU A 170 -9.91 -16.14 -7.91
C LEU A 170 -11.11 -15.72 -8.77
N LEU A 171 -12.31 -15.90 -8.24
CA LEU A 171 -13.53 -15.38 -8.84
C LEU A 171 -13.55 -13.85 -8.84
N ALA A 172 -13.08 -13.26 -7.74
CA ALA A 172 -12.90 -11.82 -7.58
C ALA A 172 -11.89 -11.51 -6.48
N SER A 173 -11.36 -10.31 -6.51
CA SER A 173 -10.62 -9.68 -5.42
C SER A 173 -11.04 -8.21 -5.28
N TYR A 174 -10.55 -7.51 -4.26
CA TYR A 174 -10.86 -6.10 -4.04
C TYR A 174 -9.55 -5.35 -3.88
N ILE A 175 -9.34 -4.25 -4.62
CA ILE A 175 -8.12 -3.47 -4.50
C ILE A 175 -8.00 -2.90 -3.08
N TYR A 176 -6.87 -3.11 -2.42
CA TYR A 176 -6.57 -2.48 -1.14
C TYR A 176 -5.73 -1.21 -1.36
N PRO A 177 -6.27 -0.01 -1.05
CA PRO A 177 -5.58 1.25 -1.32
C PRO A 177 -4.50 1.50 -0.27
N THR A 178 -3.22 1.38 -0.62
CA THR A 178 -2.10 1.66 0.29
C THR A 178 -1.75 3.14 0.40
N ARG A 179 -1.92 3.93 -0.66
CA ARG A 179 -1.83 5.40 -0.76
C ARG A 179 -0.89 6.10 0.24
N GLY A 180 0.36 5.65 0.34
CA GLY A 180 1.38 6.31 1.17
C GLY A 180 1.62 7.79 0.81
N ASP A 181 1.41 8.16 -0.46
CA ASP A 181 1.40 9.55 -0.93
C ASP A 181 0.39 10.41 -0.15
N LYS A 182 -0.83 9.92 0.05
CA LYS A 182 -1.88 10.63 0.79
C LYS A 182 -1.58 10.73 2.29
N VAL A 183 -0.86 9.78 2.86
CA VAL A 183 -0.37 9.87 4.25
C VAL A 183 0.64 11.01 4.39
N MET A 184 1.56 11.14 3.43
CA MET A 184 2.56 12.22 3.43
C MET A 184 1.92 13.59 3.19
N GLU A 185 0.98 13.71 2.23
CA GLU A 185 0.20 14.93 2.02
C GLU A 185 -0.51 15.37 3.31
N LEU A 186 -1.20 14.44 3.96
CA LEU A 186 -1.91 14.70 5.23
C LEU A 186 -0.95 15.14 6.34
N ALA A 187 0.23 14.53 6.43
CA ALA A 187 1.25 14.93 7.40
C ALA A 187 1.74 16.36 7.16
N LEU A 188 2.00 16.73 5.90
CA LEU A 188 2.40 18.10 5.52
C LEU A 188 1.28 19.09 5.83
N ASP A 189 0.02 18.78 5.51
CA ASP A 189 -1.13 19.64 5.81
C ASP A 189 -1.23 19.94 7.31
N ILE A 190 -1.03 18.92 8.15
CA ILE A 190 -1.06 19.06 9.61
C ILE A 190 0.10 19.94 10.10
N LEU A 191 1.33 19.70 9.62
CA LEU A 191 2.54 20.44 10.05
C LEU A 191 2.49 21.89 9.62
N GLU A 192 1.99 22.16 8.41
CA GLU A 192 1.85 23.52 7.86
C GLU A 192 0.56 24.21 8.30
N LYS A 193 -0.23 23.57 9.18
CA LYS A 193 -1.50 24.09 9.69
C LYS A 193 -2.52 24.39 8.58
N ARG A 194 -2.45 23.66 7.47
CA ARG A 194 -3.45 23.71 6.40
C ARG A 194 -4.72 22.97 6.84
N LYS A 195 -5.82 23.22 6.12
CA LYS A 195 -7.10 22.54 6.40
C LYS A 195 -7.01 21.07 5.97
N PHE A 196 -7.34 20.16 6.87
CA PHE A 196 -7.41 18.73 6.63
C PHE A 196 -8.69 18.12 7.22
N LYS A 197 -9.03 16.89 6.79
CA LYS A 197 -10.09 16.11 7.40
C LYS A 197 -9.51 15.20 8.47
N ARG A 198 -10.25 15.03 9.58
CA ARG A 198 -9.84 14.08 10.63
C ARG A 198 -9.96 12.62 10.17
N GLU A 199 -10.99 12.30 9.36
CA GLU A 199 -11.23 10.97 8.80
C GLU A 199 -11.03 11.02 7.28
N ASN A 200 -10.05 10.26 6.79
CA ASN A 200 -9.71 10.17 5.37
C ASN A 200 -9.87 8.72 4.93
N LEU A 201 -11.05 8.40 4.41
CA LEU A 201 -11.36 7.08 3.91
C LEU A 201 -10.94 6.97 2.44
N LEU A 202 -10.20 5.91 2.13
CA LEU A 202 -9.70 5.61 0.81
C LEU A 202 -10.66 4.65 0.12
N SER A 203 -11.26 5.09 -0.97
CA SER A 203 -12.13 4.27 -1.81
C SER A 203 -11.32 3.26 -2.62
N SER A 204 -11.97 2.20 -3.00
CA SER A 204 -11.40 1.07 -3.70
C SER A 204 -12.41 0.45 -4.67
N ALA A 205 -12.00 -0.59 -5.41
CA ALA A 205 -12.84 -1.21 -6.44
C ALA A 205 -12.73 -2.74 -6.41
N LEU A 206 -13.84 -3.37 -6.76
CA LEU A 206 -13.89 -4.81 -7.02
C LEU A 206 -13.15 -5.13 -8.31
N VAL A 207 -12.39 -6.22 -8.28
CA VAL A 207 -11.70 -6.80 -9.43
C VAL A 207 -12.37 -8.11 -9.79
N THR A 208 -12.76 -8.23 -11.05
CA THR A 208 -13.28 -9.44 -11.68
C THR A 208 -12.48 -9.73 -12.95
N THR A 209 -12.74 -10.87 -13.58
CA THR A 209 -12.11 -11.21 -14.88
C THR A 209 -12.34 -10.13 -15.95
N ASP A 210 -13.46 -9.38 -15.86
CA ASP A 210 -13.80 -8.36 -16.85
C ASP A 210 -12.86 -7.14 -16.81
N ASN A 211 -12.31 -6.81 -15.64
CA ASN A 211 -11.47 -5.61 -15.48
C ASN A 211 -9.99 -5.91 -15.09
N ALA A 212 -9.66 -7.15 -14.69
CA ALA A 212 -8.33 -7.51 -14.22
C ALA A 212 -7.21 -7.20 -15.24
N ASN A 213 -7.43 -7.50 -16.53
CA ASN A 213 -6.46 -7.21 -17.58
C ASN A 213 -6.21 -5.70 -17.74
N VAL A 214 -7.26 -4.90 -17.73
CA VAL A 214 -7.13 -3.44 -17.86
C VAL A 214 -6.35 -2.87 -16.68
N LEU A 215 -6.62 -3.34 -15.47
CA LEU A 215 -5.94 -2.91 -14.26
C LEU A 215 -4.46 -3.31 -14.24
N LEU A 216 -4.11 -4.50 -14.73
CA LEU A 216 -2.72 -4.93 -14.91
C LEU A 216 -1.97 -4.04 -15.90
N MET A 217 -2.57 -3.74 -17.06
CA MET A 217 -1.97 -2.85 -18.06
C MET A 217 -1.78 -1.43 -17.50
N GLN A 218 -2.73 -0.92 -16.72
CA GLN A 218 -2.61 0.38 -16.06
C GLN A 218 -1.47 0.39 -15.04
N ASP A 219 -1.31 -0.67 -14.23
CA ASP A 219 -0.22 -0.78 -13.27
C ASP A 219 1.15 -0.83 -13.95
N GLU A 220 1.29 -1.60 -15.03
CA GLU A 220 2.52 -1.66 -15.83
C GLU A 220 2.88 -0.30 -16.43
N GLU A 221 1.89 0.43 -16.95
CA GLU A 221 2.10 1.77 -17.48
C GLU A 221 2.52 2.75 -16.38
N MET A 222 1.87 2.71 -15.21
CA MET A 222 2.27 3.54 -14.06
C MET A 222 3.69 3.24 -13.59
N LYS A 223 4.10 1.96 -13.55
CA LYS A 223 5.48 1.57 -13.22
C LYS A 223 6.45 2.15 -14.23
N ARG A 224 6.18 2.01 -15.53
CA ARG A 224 7.00 2.56 -16.59
C ARG A 224 7.16 4.08 -16.48
N GLN A 225 6.08 4.79 -16.19
CA GLN A 225 6.11 6.24 -15.99
C GLN A 225 6.91 6.62 -14.73
N SER A 226 6.75 5.88 -13.64
CA SER A 226 7.53 6.07 -12.42
C SER A 226 9.03 5.89 -12.65
N ASP A 227 9.43 4.83 -13.35
CA ASP A 227 10.84 4.56 -13.69
C ASP A 227 11.43 5.66 -14.58
N ASN A 228 10.65 6.16 -15.54
CA ASN A 228 11.03 7.29 -16.37
C ASN A 228 11.25 8.57 -15.54
N LEU A 229 10.34 8.87 -14.60
CA LEU A 229 10.47 10.02 -13.71
C LEU A 229 11.71 9.91 -12.80
N ILE A 230 11.98 8.73 -12.24
CA ILE A 230 13.18 8.47 -11.44
C ILE A 230 14.45 8.68 -12.28
N SER A 231 14.47 8.17 -13.50
CA SER A 231 15.60 8.33 -14.40
C SER A 231 15.85 9.79 -14.79
N LEU A 232 14.77 10.53 -15.05
CA LEU A 232 14.84 11.96 -15.36
C LEU A 232 15.30 12.77 -14.15
N SER A 233 14.79 12.49 -12.97
CA SER A 233 15.23 13.14 -11.72
C SER A 233 16.73 12.95 -11.49
N ARG A 234 17.27 11.74 -11.67
CA ARG A 234 18.72 11.47 -11.58
C ARG A 234 19.52 12.25 -12.60
N ARG A 235 19.03 12.37 -13.85
CA ARG A 235 19.71 13.17 -14.89
C ARG A 235 19.73 14.65 -14.51
N VAL A 236 18.63 15.18 -14.01
CA VAL A 236 18.58 16.58 -13.54
C VAL A 236 19.57 16.79 -12.41
N GLU A 237 19.60 15.93 -11.39
CA GLU A 237 20.54 16.01 -10.29
C GLU A 237 22.01 15.96 -10.75
N THR A 238 22.37 15.01 -11.62
CA THR A 238 23.75 14.90 -12.15
C THR A 238 24.14 16.13 -12.96
N THR A 239 23.21 16.67 -13.76
CA THR A 239 23.48 17.88 -14.56
C THR A 239 23.65 19.10 -13.65
N THR A 240 22.78 19.25 -12.64
CA THR A 240 22.86 20.35 -11.67
C THR A 240 24.20 20.32 -10.91
N ASN A 241 24.62 19.15 -10.42
CA ASN A 241 25.90 18.96 -9.75
C ASN A 241 27.09 19.29 -10.67
N ALA A 242 27.01 18.94 -11.95
CA ALA A 242 28.03 19.29 -12.94
C ALA A 242 28.10 20.82 -13.15
N PHE A 243 26.97 21.50 -13.26
CA PHE A 243 26.91 22.97 -13.36
C PHE A 243 27.47 23.65 -12.12
N ASP A 244 27.13 23.19 -10.92
CA ASP A 244 27.66 23.76 -9.67
C ASP A 244 29.17 23.57 -9.56
N THR A 245 29.69 22.42 -9.97
CA THR A 245 31.12 22.15 -10.02
C THR A 245 31.80 23.07 -11.03
N GLN A 246 31.28 23.21 -12.25
CA GLN A 246 31.80 24.10 -13.28
C GLN A 246 31.79 25.57 -12.81
N ARG A 247 30.72 26.01 -12.19
CA ARG A 247 30.59 27.36 -11.59
C ARG A 247 31.67 27.60 -10.54
N SER A 248 31.92 26.62 -9.68
CA SER A 248 32.96 26.69 -8.66
C SER A 248 34.34 26.85 -9.27
N TYR A 249 34.66 26.10 -10.33
CA TYR A 249 35.93 26.26 -11.06
C TYR A 249 36.05 27.61 -11.71
N LEU A 250 35.01 28.18 -12.30
CA LEU A 250 35.01 29.51 -12.87
C LEU A 250 35.28 30.59 -11.79
N PHE A 251 34.68 30.46 -10.62
CA PHE A 251 34.95 31.39 -9.49
C PHE A 251 36.40 31.30 -9.03
N ILE A 252 36.99 30.13 -8.90
CA ILE A 252 38.40 29.94 -8.53
C ILE A 252 39.29 30.58 -9.60
N LEU A 253 39.02 30.36 -10.87
CA LEU A 253 39.77 30.96 -11.97
C LEU A 253 39.74 32.49 -11.95
N LEU A 254 38.55 33.07 -11.71
CA LEU A 254 38.40 34.53 -11.60
C LEU A 254 39.21 35.08 -10.43
N ILE A 255 39.24 34.42 -9.28
CA ILE A 255 40.06 34.83 -8.12
C ILE A 255 41.55 34.76 -8.49
N LEU A 256 42.00 33.68 -9.16
CA LEU A 256 43.41 33.56 -9.57
C LEU A 256 43.83 34.64 -10.57
N VAL A 257 42.96 34.95 -11.52
CA VAL A 257 43.20 36.06 -12.48
C VAL A 257 43.28 37.40 -11.77
N ALA A 258 42.37 37.65 -10.82
CA ALA A 258 42.41 38.90 -10.02
C ALA A 258 43.70 39.02 -9.19
N LEU A 259 44.14 37.93 -8.56
CA LEU A 259 45.41 37.87 -7.84
C LEU A 259 46.62 38.13 -8.74
N LEU A 260 46.63 37.52 -9.94
CA LEU A 260 47.66 37.73 -10.91
C LEU A 260 47.75 39.21 -11.35
N ILE A 261 46.63 39.85 -11.63
CA ILE A 261 46.54 41.27 -11.97
C ILE A 261 47.10 42.12 -10.81
N LEU A 262 46.73 41.79 -9.56
CA LEU A 262 47.23 42.49 -8.39
C LEU A 262 48.76 42.37 -8.26
N VAL A 263 49.31 41.16 -8.42
CA VAL A 263 50.78 40.94 -8.37
C VAL A 263 51.49 41.71 -9.50
N CYS A 264 50.98 41.70 -10.72
CA CYS A 264 51.53 42.47 -11.82
C CYS A 264 51.47 43.98 -11.53
N ALA A 265 50.38 44.49 -10.99
CA ALA A 265 50.25 45.91 -10.59
C ALA A 265 51.26 46.31 -9.51
N LEU A 266 51.45 45.45 -8.50
CA LEU A 266 52.45 45.69 -7.44
C LEU A 266 53.89 45.66 -7.97
N ALA A 267 54.20 44.68 -8.82
CA ALA A 267 55.52 44.59 -9.48
C ALA A 267 55.82 45.82 -10.36
N LEU A 268 54.84 46.28 -11.15
CA LEU A 268 54.94 47.48 -11.94
C LEU A 268 55.17 48.72 -11.06
N LYS A 269 54.43 48.86 -9.98
CA LYS A 269 54.59 49.95 -9.01
C LYS A 269 56.01 49.94 -8.38
N ALA A 270 56.50 48.77 -7.97
CA ALA A 270 57.86 48.60 -7.45
C ALA A 270 58.94 48.96 -8.49
N TYR A 271 58.77 48.51 -9.73
CA TYR A 271 59.67 48.86 -10.85
C TYR A 271 59.73 50.38 -11.11
N LEU A 272 58.57 51.03 -11.18
CA LEU A 272 58.48 52.45 -11.40
C LEU A 272 59.08 53.24 -10.22
N ALA A 273 58.90 52.83 -8.97
CA ALA A 273 59.54 53.45 -7.78
C ALA A 273 61.07 53.30 -7.86
N LYS A 274 61.60 52.08 -8.21
CA LYS A 274 63.07 51.90 -8.36
C LYS A 274 63.68 52.74 -9.51
N LYS A 275 62.95 52.90 -10.61
CA LYS A 275 63.37 53.74 -11.73
C LYS A 275 63.47 55.22 -11.32
N ARG A 276 62.51 55.70 -10.50
CA ARG A 276 62.55 57.11 -9.93
C ARG A 276 63.67 57.33 -8.94
N TYR A 277 64.07 56.28 -8.21
CA TYR A 277 65.13 56.39 -7.19
C TYR A 277 66.54 56.43 -7.85
N ASN A 278 66.69 55.79 -9.04
CA ASN A 278 67.96 55.70 -9.78
C ASN A 278 68.12 56.78 -10.84
N ALA A 279 67.18 57.70 -11.02
CA ALA A 279 67.23 58.92 -11.82
C ALA A 279 67.42 60.17 -10.93
#